data_816639bb56354be93c37741af41e0262
#
_entry.id   816639bb56354be93c37741af41e0262
#
_cell.length_a   1.000
_cell.length_b   1.000
_cell.length_c   1.000
_cell.angle_alpha   90.00
_cell.angle_beta   90.00
_cell.angle_gamma   90.00
#
_symmetry.space_group_name_H-M   'P 1'
#
loop_
_entity.id
_entity.type
_entity.pdbx_description
1 polymer ?
#
loop_
_entity_poly.entity_id
_entity_poly.type
_entity_poly.pdbx_seq_one_letter_code
_entity_poly.pdbx_strand_id
1 'polypeptide(L)'
;GNRDSAKVAIVEYSDYECPFCKRHHEEVYPDIIKNYVESGQAIYVYRDFVAVPSHNPAATQMAYAASCVRELSGGNNAKYFEYGDLLYTNTQSNGAGLSGTDLYTLGSQVGVNADQLKTCVESAKYADEMAADEEAAIAAGIQGTPGFVVGILNSDGSVDGKIVAGAYRYETFAALIEEMLAK
;
A
#
# COMPACT_ATOMS: atom_id res chain seq x y z
N GLY A 1 10.16 -4.60 -5.17
CA GLY A 1 10.91 -5.87 -5.24
C GLY A 1 10.69 -6.60 -6.55
N ASN A 2 11.43 -7.66 -6.76
CA ASN A 2 11.31 -8.50 -7.95
C ASN A 2 10.62 -9.83 -7.61
N ARG A 3 9.42 -10.05 -8.15
CA ARG A 3 8.61 -11.24 -7.90
C ARG A 3 9.31 -12.54 -8.31
N ASP A 4 10.10 -12.52 -9.38
CA ASP A 4 10.72 -13.73 -9.93
C ASP A 4 11.90 -14.25 -9.08
N SER A 5 12.45 -13.41 -8.20
CA SER A 5 13.58 -13.76 -7.34
C SER A 5 13.26 -13.77 -5.85
N ALA A 6 12.21 -13.08 -5.44
CA ALA A 6 11.84 -13.00 -4.02
C ALA A 6 11.21 -14.30 -3.52
N LYS A 7 11.61 -14.71 -2.32
CA LYS A 7 11.06 -15.88 -1.62
C LYS A 7 9.87 -15.52 -0.73
N VAL A 8 9.85 -14.30 -0.21
CA VAL A 8 8.87 -13.82 0.77
C VAL A 8 8.05 -12.69 0.19
N ALA A 9 6.77 -12.62 0.53
CA ALA A 9 5.92 -11.47 0.29
C ALA A 9 5.44 -10.87 1.61
N ILE A 10 5.45 -9.54 1.68
CA ILE A 10 4.76 -8.75 2.68
C ILE A 10 3.58 -8.08 1.96
N VAL A 11 2.36 -8.55 2.24
CA VAL A 11 1.12 -7.97 1.68
C VAL A 11 0.50 -7.11 2.76
N GLU A 12 0.52 -5.80 2.56
CA GLU A 12 -0.13 -4.81 3.42
C GLU A 12 -1.52 -4.48 2.88
N TYR A 13 -2.54 -4.57 3.73
CA TYR A 13 -3.87 -4.03 3.53
C TYR A 13 -3.99 -2.73 4.31
N SER A 14 -4.15 -1.63 3.62
CA SER A 14 -3.89 -0.30 4.17
C SER A 14 -4.84 0.76 3.66
N ASP A 15 -4.81 1.92 4.32
CA ASP A 15 -5.66 3.08 4.05
C ASP A 15 -4.84 4.35 4.27
N TYR A 16 -4.76 5.22 3.28
CA TYR A 16 -3.99 6.46 3.34
C TYR A 16 -4.51 7.46 4.40
N GLU A 17 -5.76 7.33 4.84
CA GLU A 17 -6.35 8.14 5.91
C GLU A 17 -6.24 7.49 7.30
N CYS A 18 -5.70 6.28 7.40
CA CYS A 18 -5.52 5.60 8.67
C CYS A 18 -4.25 6.08 9.39
N PRO A 19 -4.36 6.64 10.62
CA PRO A 19 -3.18 7.15 11.35
C PRO A 19 -2.18 6.05 11.73
N PHE A 20 -2.64 4.80 11.90
CA PHE A 20 -1.76 3.67 12.18
C PHE A 20 -1.03 3.18 10.92
N CYS A 21 -1.66 3.29 9.73
CA CYS A 21 -0.99 3.04 8.45
C CYS A 21 0.10 4.08 8.20
N LYS A 22 -0.20 5.36 8.42
CA LYS A 22 0.78 6.44 8.36
C LYS A 22 1.97 6.17 9.27
N ARG A 23 1.73 5.80 10.54
CA ARG A 23 2.80 5.46 11.48
C ARG A 23 3.65 4.29 10.99
N HIS A 24 3.03 3.21 10.48
CA HIS A 24 3.77 2.08 9.91
C HIS A 24 4.65 2.53 8.74
N HIS A 25 4.09 3.35 7.86
CA HIS A 25 4.80 3.88 6.70
C HIS A 25 6.01 4.75 7.09
N GLU A 26 5.88 5.57 8.14
CA GLU A 26 6.94 6.45 8.61
C GLU A 26 8.03 5.72 9.43
N GLU A 27 7.64 4.74 10.27
CA GLU A 27 8.54 4.16 11.28
C GLU A 27 9.07 2.77 10.93
N VAL A 28 8.39 2.00 10.06
CA VAL A 28 8.68 0.56 9.86
C VAL A 28 8.93 0.22 8.40
N TYR A 29 8.10 0.72 7.50
CA TYR A 29 8.18 0.44 6.07
C TYR A 29 9.58 0.72 5.47
N PRO A 30 10.28 1.84 5.76
CA PRO A 30 11.58 2.11 5.17
C PRO A 30 12.62 1.04 5.51
N ASP A 31 12.61 0.52 6.74
CA ASP A 31 13.54 -0.52 7.17
C ASP A 31 13.21 -1.88 6.51
N ILE A 32 11.94 -2.22 6.31
CA ILE A 32 11.54 -3.41 5.56
C ILE A 32 12.03 -3.32 4.11
N ILE A 33 11.81 -2.18 3.44
CA ILE A 33 12.24 -1.96 2.06
C ILE A 33 13.75 -2.12 1.96
N LYS A 34 14.50 -1.41 2.78
CA LYS A 34 15.96 -1.39 2.76
C LYS A 34 16.56 -2.78 3.02
N ASN A 35 16.06 -3.48 4.04
CA ASN A 35 16.72 -4.70 4.50
C ASN A 35 16.31 -5.95 3.72
N TYR A 36 15.08 -5.99 3.18
CA TYR A 36 14.54 -7.21 2.56
C TYR A 36 14.13 -7.06 1.10
N VAL A 37 13.57 -5.90 0.72
CA VAL A 37 13.09 -5.70 -0.65
C VAL A 37 14.24 -5.32 -1.58
N GLU A 38 15.09 -4.38 -1.18
CA GLU A 38 16.27 -3.97 -1.97
C GLU A 38 17.30 -5.08 -2.08
N SER A 39 17.41 -5.95 -1.06
CA SER A 39 18.26 -7.15 -1.10
C SER A 39 17.72 -8.25 -2.02
N GLY A 40 16.49 -8.12 -2.54
CA GLY A 40 15.84 -9.09 -3.41
C GLY A 40 15.25 -10.30 -2.69
N GLN A 41 15.26 -10.33 -1.36
CA GLN A 41 14.74 -11.44 -0.55
C GLN A 41 13.21 -11.43 -0.47
N ALA A 42 12.60 -10.23 -0.52
CA ALA A 42 11.16 -10.08 -0.42
C ALA A 42 10.58 -9.12 -1.47
N ILE A 43 9.27 -9.24 -1.68
CA ILE A 43 8.45 -8.20 -2.31
C ILE A 43 7.53 -7.56 -1.28
N TYR A 44 7.23 -6.28 -1.50
CA TYR A 44 6.21 -5.55 -0.76
C TYR A 44 5.02 -5.25 -1.67
N VAL A 45 3.83 -5.64 -1.24
CA VAL A 45 2.58 -5.46 -1.97
C VAL A 45 1.64 -4.61 -1.13
N TYR A 46 1.18 -3.51 -1.69
CA TYR A 46 0.17 -2.65 -1.08
C TYR A 46 -1.20 -2.99 -1.67
N ARG A 47 -2.21 -3.13 -0.81
CA ARG A 47 -3.60 -3.39 -1.13
C ARG A 47 -4.49 -2.36 -0.44
N ASP A 48 -5.44 -1.80 -1.17
CA ASP A 48 -6.35 -0.81 -0.63
C ASP A 48 -7.44 -1.47 0.23
N PHE A 49 -7.58 -1.04 1.49
CA PHE A 49 -8.61 -1.51 2.39
C PHE A 49 -9.11 -0.39 3.31
N VAL A 50 -10.25 0.22 3.00
CA VAL A 50 -10.86 1.27 3.82
C VAL A 50 -11.80 0.67 4.85
N ALA A 51 -11.23 0.17 5.96
CA ALA A 51 -11.98 -0.50 7.03
C ALA A 51 -12.87 0.47 7.85
N VAL A 52 -12.57 1.78 7.81
CA VAL A 52 -13.28 2.81 8.59
C VAL A 52 -14.10 3.70 7.66
N PRO A 53 -15.46 3.57 7.63
CA PRO A 53 -16.28 4.31 6.67
C PRO A 53 -16.14 5.84 6.71
N SER A 54 -15.83 6.41 7.89
CA SER A 54 -15.62 7.87 8.04
C SER A 54 -14.34 8.40 7.38
N HIS A 55 -13.44 7.54 6.91
CA HIS A 55 -12.28 7.95 6.12
C HIS A 55 -12.66 8.32 4.68
N ASN A 56 -13.85 7.90 4.22
CA ASN A 56 -14.37 8.26 2.91
C ASN A 56 -14.99 9.68 2.90
N PRO A 57 -14.90 10.41 1.76
CA PRO A 57 -14.39 9.95 0.45
C PRO A 57 -12.87 10.09 0.28
N ALA A 58 -12.15 10.69 1.24
CA ALA A 58 -10.73 11.00 1.10
C ALA A 58 -9.88 9.75 0.83
N ALA A 59 -10.07 8.68 1.61
CA ALA A 59 -9.34 7.42 1.46
C ALA A 59 -9.53 6.79 0.07
N THR A 60 -10.78 6.65 -0.38
CA THR A 60 -11.07 6.09 -1.72
C THR A 60 -10.47 6.94 -2.85
N GLN A 61 -10.53 8.26 -2.73
CA GLN A 61 -9.93 9.15 -3.74
C GLN A 61 -8.41 9.03 -3.79
N MET A 62 -7.74 8.86 -2.63
CA MET A 62 -6.30 8.63 -2.55
C MET A 62 -5.91 7.27 -3.16
N ALA A 63 -6.65 6.21 -2.88
CA ALA A 63 -6.46 4.88 -3.46
C ALA A 63 -6.56 4.92 -5.00
N TYR A 64 -7.63 5.53 -5.53
CA TYR A 64 -7.78 5.71 -6.98
C TYR A 64 -6.64 6.54 -7.57
N ALA A 65 -6.23 7.62 -6.90
CA ALA A 65 -5.15 8.47 -7.39
C ALA A 65 -3.81 7.73 -7.47
N ALA A 66 -3.48 6.89 -6.48
CA ALA A 66 -2.27 6.08 -6.52
C ALA A 66 -2.28 5.08 -7.70
N SER A 67 -3.38 4.38 -7.92
CA SER A 67 -3.55 3.47 -9.07
C SER A 67 -3.52 4.21 -10.41
N CYS A 68 -4.13 5.41 -10.49
CA CYS A 68 -4.05 6.27 -11.67
C CYS A 68 -2.62 6.75 -11.95
N VAL A 69 -1.84 7.10 -10.92
CA VAL A 69 -0.43 7.48 -11.08
C VAL A 69 0.38 6.32 -11.66
N ARG A 70 0.20 5.09 -11.17
CA ARG A 70 0.82 3.89 -11.74
C ARG A 70 0.53 3.76 -13.24
N GLU A 71 -0.74 3.86 -13.63
CA GLU A 71 -1.15 3.75 -15.02
C GLU A 71 -0.57 4.86 -15.90
N LEU A 72 -0.76 6.11 -15.49
CA LEU A 72 -0.33 7.29 -16.26
C LEU A 72 1.19 7.40 -16.39
N SER A 73 1.92 6.70 -15.52
CA SER A 73 3.38 6.54 -15.61
C SER A 73 3.83 5.28 -16.38
N GLY A 74 2.92 4.64 -17.14
CA GLY A 74 3.23 3.46 -17.96
C GLY A 74 3.34 2.16 -17.17
N GLY A 75 2.62 2.01 -16.07
CA GLY A 75 2.66 0.84 -15.19
C GLY A 75 3.85 0.86 -14.20
N ASN A 76 4.39 2.04 -13.92
CA ASN A 76 5.58 2.19 -13.09
C ASN A 76 5.24 2.08 -11.59
N ASN A 77 5.53 0.91 -10.99
CA ASN A 77 5.31 0.69 -9.56
C ASN A 77 6.15 1.62 -8.66
N ALA A 78 7.35 2.03 -9.09
CA ALA A 78 8.12 2.99 -8.28
C ALA A 78 7.39 4.33 -8.14
N LYS A 79 6.72 4.80 -9.21
CA LYS A 79 5.90 6.01 -9.17
C LYS A 79 4.64 5.85 -8.30
N TYR A 80 4.06 4.66 -8.26
CA TYR A 80 2.96 4.34 -7.34
C TYR A 80 3.39 4.53 -5.88
N PHE A 81 4.52 3.94 -5.49
CA PHE A 81 5.03 4.04 -4.11
C PHE A 81 5.51 5.45 -3.79
N GLU A 82 6.24 6.13 -4.71
CA GLU A 82 6.65 7.52 -4.54
C GLU A 82 5.44 8.46 -4.29
N TYR A 83 4.34 8.21 -5.00
CA TYR A 83 3.10 8.95 -4.79
C TYR A 83 2.43 8.60 -3.45
N GLY A 84 2.46 7.32 -3.06
CA GLY A 84 2.00 6.86 -1.74
C GLY A 84 2.74 7.54 -0.59
N ASP A 85 4.08 7.70 -0.72
CA ASP A 85 4.89 8.44 0.25
C ASP A 85 4.41 9.89 0.41
N LEU A 86 4.05 10.55 -0.70
CA LEU A 86 3.50 11.91 -0.67
C LEU A 86 2.11 11.95 -0.03
N LEU A 87 1.26 10.94 -0.28
CA LEU A 87 -0.06 10.87 0.36
C LEU A 87 0.09 10.74 1.89
N TYR A 88 0.90 9.81 2.38
CA TYR A 88 1.13 9.65 3.82
C TYR A 88 1.78 10.87 4.46
N THR A 89 2.71 11.53 3.78
CA THR A 89 3.34 12.76 4.29
C THR A 89 2.33 13.89 4.48
N ASN A 90 1.35 14.03 3.58
CA ASN A 90 0.44 15.16 3.53
C ASN A 90 -0.95 14.90 4.13
N THR A 91 -1.33 13.64 4.40
CA THR A 91 -2.63 13.35 5.01
C THR A 91 -2.73 13.88 6.45
N GLN A 92 -3.90 14.43 6.79
CA GLN A 92 -4.29 14.79 8.15
C GLN A 92 -4.92 13.60 8.90
N SER A 93 -5.12 12.47 8.21
CA SER A 93 -5.74 11.25 8.70
C SER A 93 -7.21 11.39 9.11
N ASN A 94 -7.85 10.26 9.41
CA ASN A 94 -9.23 10.14 9.90
C ASN A 94 -10.30 10.75 8.97
N GLY A 95 -10.06 10.73 7.67
CA GLY A 95 -10.99 11.25 6.66
C GLY A 95 -10.88 12.76 6.42
N ALA A 96 -9.89 13.42 7.03
CA ALA A 96 -9.70 14.86 6.90
C ALA A 96 -9.03 15.29 5.59
N GLY A 97 -8.46 14.33 4.84
CA GLY A 97 -7.82 14.57 3.56
C GLY A 97 -6.42 15.17 3.67
N LEU A 98 -5.97 15.82 2.59
CA LEU A 98 -4.63 16.38 2.49
C LEU A 98 -4.55 17.80 3.09
N SER A 99 -3.40 18.18 3.61
CA SER A 99 -3.13 19.50 4.16
C SER A 99 -2.28 20.34 3.21
N GLY A 100 -2.77 21.52 2.85
CA GLY A 100 -2.02 22.52 2.06
C GLY A 100 -1.71 22.11 0.62
N THR A 101 -2.28 21.02 0.13
CA THR A 101 -2.10 20.50 -1.22
C THR A 101 -3.33 19.67 -1.65
N ASP A 102 -3.32 19.16 -2.86
CA ASP A 102 -4.35 18.26 -3.40
C ASP A 102 -3.71 17.09 -4.17
N LEU A 103 -4.54 16.07 -4.49
CA LEU A 103 -4.10 14.86 -5.18
C LEU A 103 -3.37 15.14 -6.50
N TYR A 104 -3.82 16.12 -7.24
CA TYR A 104 -3.35 16.41 -8.60
C TYR A 104 -2.03 17.17 -8.57
N THR A 105 -1.89 18.08 -7.60
CA THR A 105 -0.62 18.76 -7.30
C THR A 105 0.46 17.76 -6.88
N LEU A 106 0.12 16.80 -6.02
CA LEU A 106 1.06 15.72 -5.65
C LEU A 106 1.40 14.82 -6.86
N GLY A 107 0.43 14.52 -7.72
CA GLY A 107 0.68 13.79 -8.96
C GLY A 107 1.70 14.47 -9.87
N SER A 108 1.67 15.79 -9.95
CA SER A 108 2.64 16.58 -10.73
C SER A 108 4.06 16.46 -10.15
N GLN A 109 4.23 16.31 -8.85
CA GLN A 109 5.55 16.11 -8.21
C GLN A 109 6.20 14.79 -8.62
N VAL A 110 5.41 13.75 -8.92
CA VAL A 110 5.90 12.46 -9.42
C VAL A 110 5.90 12.38 -10.95
N GLY A 111 5.65 13.50 -11.65
CA GLY A 111 5.75 13.61 -13.09
C GLY A 111 4.49 13.21 -13.86
N VAL A 112 3.33 13.14 -13.22
CA VAL A 112 2.04 12.84 -13.84
C VAL A 112 1.28 14.15 -14.12
N ASN A 113 0.64 14.23 -15.29
CA ASN A 113 -0.18 15.41 -15.64
C ASN A 113 -1.42 15.50 -14.74
N ALA A 114 -1.63 16.66 -14.10
CA ALA A 114 -2.69 16.89 -13.13
C ALA A 114 -4.12 16.70 -13.71
N ASP A 115 -4.36 17.16 -14.95
CA ASP A 115 -5.69 17.06 -15.58
C ASP A 115 -6.00 15.62 -15.98
N GLN A 116 -4.99 14.85 -16.43
CA GLN A 116 -5.13 13.43 -16.72
C GLN A 116 -5.38 12.64 -15.44
N LEU A 117 -4.66 12.95 -14.36
CA LEU A 117 -4.87 12.32 -13.06
C LEU A 117 -6.28 12.61 -12.54
N LYS A 118 -6.74 13.85 -12.62
CA LYS A 118 -8.10 14.23 -12.25
C LYS A 118 -9.15 13.44 -13.03
N THR A 119 -9.03 13.38 -14.34
CA THR A 119 -9.96 12.63 -15.21
C THR A 119 -9.98 11.13 -14.83
N CYS A 120 -8.81 10.56 -14.55
CA CYS A 120 -8.70 9.15 -14.15
C CYS A 120 -9.37 8.90 -12.78
N VAL A 121 -9.13 9.72 -11.78
CA VAL A 121 -9.73 9.61 -10.44
C VAL A 121 -11.24 9.75 -10.50
N GLU A 122 -11.74 10.78 -11.22
CA GLU A 122 -13.18 11.05 -11.36
C GLU A 122 -13.92 9.94 -12.13
N SER A 123 -13.24 9.19 -12.98
CA SER A 123 -13.82 8.04 -13.68
C SER A 123 -14.13 6.85 -12.79
N ALA A 124 -13.57 6.79 -11.57
CA ALA A 124 -13.67 5.70 -10.61
C ALA A 124 -13.34 4.31 -11.20
N LYS A 125 -12.49 4.24 -12.25
CA LYS A 125 -12.20 3.00 -12.98
C LYS A 125 -11.50 1.91 -12.14
N TYR A 126 -10.92 2.29 -11.00
CA TYR A 126 -10.27 1.37 -10.06
C TYR A 126 -11.21 0.89 -8.93
N ALA A 127 -12.52 1.18 -9.01
CA ALA A 127 -13.48 0.74 -8.01
C ALA A 127 -13.52 -0.79 -7.86
N ASP A 128 -13.47 -1.53 -8.97
CA ASP A 128 -13.49 -3.00 -8.95
C ASP A 128 -12.16 -3.58 -8.41
N GLU A 129 -11.01 -2.95 -8.70
CA GLU A 129 -9.70 -3.35 -8.13
C GLU A 129 -9.71 -3.17 -6.60
N MET A 130 -10.18 -2.02 -6.13
CA MET A 130 -10.29 -1.74 -4.70
C MET A 130 -11.28 -2.67 -4.00
N ALA A 131 -12.42 -2.98 -4.62
CA ALA A 131 -13.37 -3.96 -4.09
C ALA A 131 -12.77 -5.37 -4.00
N ALA A 132 -11.97 -5.78 -4.99
CA ALA A 132 -11.27 -7.05 -4.96
C ALA A 132 -10.19 -7.11 -3.84
N ASP A 133 -9.52 -6.00 -3.58
CA ASP A 133 -8.56 -5.88 -2.48
C ASP A 133 -9.26 -5.99 -1.11
N GLU A 134 -10.43 -5.36 -0.95
CA GLU A 134 -11.26 -5.49 0.26
C GLU A 134 -11.75 -6.93 0.46
N GLU A 135 -12.24 -7.59 -0.58
CA GLU A 135 -12.64 -9.00 -0.53
C GLU A 135 -11.46 -9.90 -0.13
N ALA A 136 -10.27 -9.65 -0.69
CA ALA A 136 -9.06 -10.38 -0.35
C ALA A 136 -8.64 -10.17 1.11
N ALA A 137 -8.76 -8.93 1.64
CA ALA A 137 -8.51 -8.63 3.05
C ALA A 137 -9.41 -9.45 3.97
N ILE A 138 -10.72 -9.44 3.69
CA ILE A 138 -11.74 -10.17 4.45
C ILE A 138 -11.48 -11.68 4.39
N ALA A 139 -11.21 -12.21 3.20
CA ALA A 139 -10.91 -13.63 3.00
C ALA A 139 -9.62 -14.06 3.73
N ALA A 140 -8.63 -13.19 3.83
CA ALA A 140 -7.41 -13.41 4.61
C ALA A 140 -7.64 -13.29 6.13
N GLY A 141 -8.81 -12.83 6.59
CA GLY A 141 -9.11 -12.61 8.01
C GLY A 141 -8.59 -11.27 8.57
N ILE A 142 -8.25 -10.32 7.69
CA ILE A 142 -7.88 -8.96 8.07
C ILE A 142 -9.16 -8.20 8.45
N GLN A 143 -9.18 -7.55 9.61
CA GLN A 143 -10.36 -6.87 10.16
C GLN A 143 -10.17 -5.36 10.33
N GLY A 144 -9.01 -4.83 10.01
CA GLY A 144 -8.67 -3.42 10.16
C GLY A 144 -7.31 -3.09 9.57
N THR A 145 -6.97 -1.81 9.56
CA THR A 145 -5.74 -1.31 8.93
C THR A 145 -4.77 -0.68 9.93
N PRO A 146 -3.45 -0.86 9.69
CA PRO A 146 -2.90 -1.75 8.69
C PRO A 146 -3.05 -3.21 9.10
N GLY A 147 -3.31 -4.08 8.15
CA GLY A 147 -3.25 -5.53 8.34
C GLY A 147 -2.29 -6.14 7.34
N PHE A 148 -1.57 -7.19 7.72
CA PHE A 148 -0.55 -7.77 6.85
C PHE A 148 -0.67 -9.28 6.76
N VAL A 149 -0.28 -9.82 5.59
CA VAL A 149 0.09 -11.23 5.45
C VAL A 149 1.58 -11.27 5.10
N VAL A 150 2.37 -11.93 5.94
CA VAL A 150 3.82 -12.13 5.74
C VAL A 150 4.07 -13.62 5.52
N GLY A 151 4.55 -14.01 4.35
CA GLY A 151 4.65 -15.42 4.02
C GLY A 151 5.48 -15.76 2.80
N ILE A 152 5.52 -17.06 2.49
CA ILE A 152 6.17 -17.59 1.31
C ILE A 152 5.38 -17.18 0.06
N LEU A 153 6.07 -16.62 -0.91
CA LEU A 153 5.52 -16.29 -2.22
C LEU A 153 5.55 -17.53 -3.12
N ASN A 154 4.37 -18.05 -3.45
CA ASN A 154 4.23 -19.19 -4.35
C ASN A 154 4.33 -18.76 -5.83
N SER A 155 4.62 -19.70 -6.70
CA SER A 155 4.76 -19.47 -8.16
C SER A 155 3.47 -18.97 -8.83
N ASP A 156 2.30 -19.35 -8.28
CA ASP A 156 0.99 -18.86 -8.74
C ASP A 156 0.66 -17.44 -8.23
N GLY A 157 1.46 -16.90 -7.30
CA GLY A 157 1.31 -15.59 -6.70
C GLY A 157 0.51 -15.58 -5.39
N SER A 158 0.06 -16.74 -4.93
CA SER A 158 -0.49 -16.85 -3.57
C SER A 158 0.59 -16.71 -2.51
N VAL A 159 0.19 -16.36 -1.29
CA VAL A 159 1.11 -16.17 -0.17
C VAL A 159 0.67 -17.05 1.00
N ASP A 160 1.52 -18.02 1.37
CA ASP A 160 1.33 -18.87 2.53
C ASP A 160 2.03 -18.24 3.73
N GLY A 161 1.27 -17.61 4.63
CA GLY A 161 1.87 -16.79 5.65
C GLY A 161 1.08 -16.67 6.94
N LYS A 162 1.54 -15.73 7.76
CA LYS A 162 0.95 -15.36 9.03
C LYS A 162 0.39 -13.94 8.95
N ILE A 163 -0.73 -13.74 9.65
CA ILE A 163 -1.35 -12.43 9.77
C ILE A 163 -0.62 -11.62 10.86
N VAL A 164 -0.36 -10.36 10.57
CA VAL A 164 0.03 -9.34 11.54
C VAL A 164 -1.07 -8.27 11.54
N ALA A 165 -1.82 -8.15 12.63
CA ALA A 165 -2.97 -7.25 12.74
C ALA A 165 -2.57 -5.96 13.45
N GLY A 166 -2.18 -4.94 12.70
CA GLY A 166 -1.84 -3.62 13.21
C GLY A 166 -0.39 -3.19 12.96
N ALA A 167 -0.11 -1.92 13.28
CA ALA A 167 1.21 -1.29 13.11
C ALA A 167 2.18 -1.69 14.23
N TYR A 168 2.69 -2.90 14.15
CA TYR A 168 3.72 -3.38 15.06
C TYR A 168 5.09 -2.77 14.73
N ARG A 169 6.06 -2.97 15.63
CA ARG A 169 7.44 -2.53 15.45
C ARG A 169 8.16 -3.39 14.40
N TYR A 170 9.22 -2.83 13.82
CA TYR A 170 10.05 -3.48 12.80
C TYR A 170 10.50 -4.90 13.21
N GLU A 171 10.88 -5.13 14.46
CA GLU A 171 11.38 -6.42 14.94
C GLU A 171 10.35 -7.54 14.78
N THR A 172 9.05 -7.22 14.85
CA THR A 172 7.97 -8.20 14.60
C THR A 172 7.97 -8.66 13.16
N PHE A 173 8.09 -7.74 12.22
CA PHE A 173 8.17 -8.06 10.78
C PHE A 173 9.47 -8.78 10.45
N ALA A 174 10.61 -8.29 10.94
CA ALA A 174 11.91 -8.91 10.72
C ALA A 174 11.92 -10.37 11.17
N ALA A 175 11.42 -10.66 12.38
CA ALA A 175 11.36 -12.04 12.89
C ALA A 175 10.51 -12.96 12.00
N LEU A 176 9.37 -12.47 11.49
CA LEU A 176 8.51 -13.25 10.58
C LEU A 176 9.15 -13.45 9.21
N ILE A 177 9.75 -12.42 8.64
CA ILE A 177 10.42 -12.50 7.35
C ILE A 177 11.57 -13.50 7.43
N GLU A 178 12.42 -13.42 8.47
CA GLU A 178 13.53 -14.37 8.69
C GLU A 178 13.03 -15.80 8.90
N GLU A 179 11.92 -16.00 9.63
CA GLU A 179 11.28 -17.32 9.77
C GLU A 179 10.86 -17.88 8.40
N MET A 180 10.30 -17.05 7.51
CA MET A 180 9.89 -17.48 6.18
C MET A 180 11.09 -17.72 5.24
N LEU A 181 12.14 -16.92 5.35
CA LEU A 181 13.37 -17.11 4.58
C LEU A 181 14.09 -18.42 4.93
N ALA A 182 13.95 -18.88 6.17
CA ALA A 182 14.60 -20.11 6.67
C ALA A 182 13.89 -21.41 6.23
N LYS A 183 12.66 -21.34 5.70
CA LYS A 183 11.90 -22.49 5.17
C LYS A 183 12.34 -22.87 3.78
#